data_ffc10b6bd5998fc64bfedc4faa6d8421
#
_entry.id   ffc10b6bd5998fc64bfedc4faa6d8421
#
_cell.length_a   1.000
_cell.length_b   1.000
_cell.length_c   1.000
_cell.angle_alpha   90.00
_cell.angle_beta   90.00
_cell.angle_gamma   90.00
#
_symmetry.space_group_name_H-M   'P 1'
#
loop_
_entity.id
_entity.type
_entity.pdbx_description
1 polymer ?
#
loop_
_entity_poly.entity_id
_entity_poly.type
_entity_poly.pdbx_seq_one_letter_code
_entity_poly.pdbx_strand_id
1 'polypeptide(L)'
;MPLENFGSVLNFAEELETQDQLFYATVAANPACAEHKELFEQFAADAKKNIKTAQRTRRENVTEMILEPIKDFVRAPFCEECAGADSMSAEDALATARRLQERAVNYYTRAAEKIKALPEVSRALKTMGKKHNVQREKLAVL
;
A
#
# COMPACT_ATOMS: atom_id res chain seq x y z
N MET A 1 -7.13 3.86 15.37
CA MET A 1 -8.48 3.29 15.29
C MET A 1 -8.43 1.85 14.80
N PRO A 2 -9.22 0.95 15.34
CA PRO A 2 -9.21 -0.43 14.88
C PRO A 2 -9.80 -0.58 13.48
N LEU A 3 -9.35 -1.61 12.77
CA LEU A 3 -9.84 -1.97 11.45
C LEU A 3 -10.95 -3.02 11.61
N GLU A 4 -12.15 -2.57 11.93
CA GLU A 4 -13.24 -3.43 12.41
C GLU A 4 -14.10 -4.09 11.32
N ASN A 5 -14.05 -3.58 10.09
CA ASN A 5 -14.87 -4.11 9.00
C ASN A 5 -14.15 -3.96 7.67
N PHE A 6 -14.71 -4.56 6.61
CA PHE A 6 -14.04 -4.52 5.31
C PHE A 6 -13.95 -3.10 4.75
N GLY A 7 -14.92 -2.26 5.05
CA GLY A 7 -14.87 -0.86 4.63
C GLY A 7 -13.70 -0.11 5.22
N SER A 8 -13.45 -0.27 6.53
CA SER A 8 -12.30 0.35 7.18
C SER A 8 -10.99 -0.23 6.69
N VAL A 9 -10.92 -1.53 6.39
CA VAL A 9 -9.74 -2.17 5.82
C VAL A 9 -9.42 -1.60 4.45
N LEU A 10 -10.42 -1.45 3.58
CA LEU A 10 -10.21 -0.89 2.24
C LEU A 10 -9.93 0.61 2.28
N ASN A 11 -10.54 1.35 3.21
CA ASN A 11 -10.23 2.77 3.40
C ASN A 11 -8.78 2.95 3.84
N PHE A 12 -8.29 2.10 4.74
CA PHE A 12 -6.91 2.18 5.18
C PHE A 12 -5.95 1.79 4.06
N ALA A 13 -6.30 0.80 3.25
CA ALA A 13 -5.51 0.48 2.06
C ALA A 13 -5.38 1.71 1.15
N GLU A 14 -6.47 2.44 0.93
CA GLU A 14 -6.44 3.67 0.16
C GLU A 14 -5.53 4.73 0.78
N GLU A 15 -5.56 4.88 2.10
CA GLU A 15 -4.68 5.81 2.82
C GLU A 15 -3.21 5.43 2.63
N LEU A 16 -2.88 4.14 2.75
CA LEU A 16 -1.50 3.66 2.57
C LEU A 16 -1.02 3.88 1.14
N GLU A 17 -1.86 3.59 0.16
CA GLU A 17 -1.50 3.79 -1.25
C GLU A 17 -1.37 5.28 -1.58
N THR A 18 -2.18 6.13 -0.96
CA THR A 18 -2.08 7.58 -1.13
C THR A 18 -0.75 8.10 -0.59
N GLN A 19 -0.34 7.62 0.56
CA GLN A 19 0.95 7.96 1.13
C GLN A 19 2.09 7.48 0.22
N ASP A 20 1.99 6.26 -0.29
CA ASP A 20 2.97 5.69 -1.21
C ASP A 20 3.06 6.52 -2.49
N GLN A 21 1.92 6.87 -3.08
CA GLN A 21 1.88 7.68 -4.30
C GLN A 21 2.59 9.00 -4.10
N LEU A 22 2.28 9.69 -3.00
CA LEU A 22 2.88 10.98 -2.69
C LEU A 22 4.39 10.86 -2.51
N PHE A 23 4.82 9.85 -1.77
CA PHE A 23 6.24 9.60 -1.53
C PHE A 23 6.97 9.32 -2.85
N TYR A 24 6.48 8.37 -3.65
CA TYR A 24 7.15 7.99 -4.90
C TYR A 24 7.16 9.12 -5.92
N ALA A 25 6.08 9.90 -6.03
CA ALA A 25 6.06 11.07 -6.91
C ALA A 25 7.06 12.12 -6.47
N THR A 26 7.20 12.34 -5.17
CA THR A 26 8.13 13.33 -4.61
C THR A 26 9.58 12.91 -4.84
N VAL A 27 9.92 11.65 -4.55
CA VAL A 27 11.30 11.18 -4.77
C VAL A 27 11.64 11.10 -6.25
N ALA A 28 10.67 10.82 -7.12
CA ALA A 28 10.90 10.84 -8.57
C ALA A 28 11.29 12.24 -9.07
N ALA A 29 10.76 13.28 -8.43
CA ALA A 29 11.10 14.66 -8.75
C ALA A 29 12.36 15.17 -8.03
N ASN A 30 12.88 14.42 -7.07
CA ASN A 30 14.05 14.78 -6.28
C ASN A 30 15.32 14.57 -7.12
N PRO A 31 16.13 15.63 -7.40
CA PRO A 31 17.35 15.49 -8.21
C PRO A 31 18.35 14.48 -7.66
N ALA A 32 18.42 14.29 -6.34
CA ALA A 32 19.31 13.32 -5.73
C ALA A 32 18.92 11.88 -6.07
N CYS A 33 17.67 11.64 -6.48
CA CYS A 33 17.14 10.33 -6.84
C CYS A 33 16.98 10.15 -8.36
N ALA A 34 17.61 10.98 -9.17
CA ALA A 34 17.46 10.99 -10.64
C ALA A 34 17.79 9.63 -11.28
N GLU A 35 18.73 8.89 -10.72
CA GLU A 35 19.12 7.57 -11.22
C GLU A 35 17.95 6.58 -11.20
N HIS A 36 17.03 6.71 -10.25
CA HIS A 36 15.89 5.83 -10.08
C HIS A 36 14.55 6.49 -10.41
N LYS A 37 14.59 7.60 -11.13
CA LYS A 37 13.38 8.38 -11.43
C LYS A 37 12.31 7.56 -12.10
N GLU A 38 12.66 6.81 -13.14
CA GLU A 38 11.67 6.01 -13.88
C GLU A 38 11.02 4.96 -12.99
N LEU A 39 11.80 4.31 -12.14
CA LEU A 39 11.29 3.31 -11.21
C LEU A 39 10.27 3.93 -10.25
N PHE A 40 10.62 5.07 -9.65
CA PHE A 40 9.72 5.74 -8.71
C PHE A 40 8.48 6.32 -9.39
N GLU A 41 8.59 6.81 -10.63
CA GLU A 41 7.43 7.24 -11.39
C GLU A 41 6.48 6.06 -11.64
N GLN A 42 7.01 4.88 -11.95
CA GLN A 42 6.22 3.68 -12.14
C GLN A 42 5.53 3.26 -10.85
N PHE A 43 6.24 3.32 -9.74
CA PHE A 43 5.67 3.00 -8.43
C PHE A 43 4.54 3.97 -8.06
N ALA A 44 4.70 5.26 -8.36
CA ALA A 44 3.65 6.24 -8.13
C ALA A 44 2.40 5.94 -8.97
N ALA A 45 2.60 5.58 -10.25
CA ALA A 45 1.51 5.21 -11.13
C ALA A 45 0.79 3.95 -10.65
N ASP A 46 1.54 2.96 -10.17
CA ASP A 46 0.98 1.73 -9.63
C ASP A 46 0.16 2.00 -8.38
N ALA A 47 0.64 2.86 -7.48
CA ALA A 47 -0.10 3.26 -6.28
C ALA A 47 -1.41 3.92 -6.65
N LYS A 48 -1.42 4.77 -7.66
CA LYS A 48 -2.63 5.43 -8.15
C LYS A 48 -3.66 4.41 -8.65
N LYS A 49 -3.20 3.38 -9.36
CA LYS A 49 -4.08 2.28 -9.81
C LYS A 49 -4.61 1.49 -8.62
N ASN A 50 -3.77 1.26 -7.61
CA ASN A 50 -4.18 0.53 -6.41
C ASN A 50 -5.23 1.29 -5.62
N ILE A 51 -5.14 2.61 -5.56
CA ILE A 51 -6.18 3.46 -4.93
C ILE A 51 -7.53 3.21 -5.62
N LYS A 52 -7.55 3.21 -6.94
CA LYS A 52 -8.76 2.96 -7.72
C LYS A 52 -9.29 1.55 -7.49
N THR A 53 -8.41 0.57 -7.38
CA THR A 53 -8.78 -0.82 -7.10
C THR A 53 -9.44 -0.93 -5.72
N ALA A 54 -8.86 -0.30 -4.70
CA ALA A 54 -9.44 -0.31 -3.35
C ALA A 54 -10.82 0.34 -3.33
N GLN A 55 -10.97 1.47 -3.99
CA GLN A 55 -12.25 2.18 -4.09
C GLN A 55 -13.31 1.34 -4.80
N ARG A 56 -12.94 0.71 -5.92
CA ARG A 56 -13.84 -0.13 -6.69
C ARG A 56 -14.25 -1.37 -5.90
N THR A 57 -13.30 -2.03 -5.25
CA THR A 57 -13.57 -3.23 -4.44
C THR A 57 -14.56 -2.91 -3.33
N ARG A 58 -14.38 -1.78 -2.66
CA ARG A 58 -15.31 -1.33 -1.62
C ARG A 58 -16.70 -1.09 -2.19
N ARG A 59 -16.80 -0.38 -3.30
CA ARG A 59 -18.07 -0.05 -3.93
C ARG A 59 -18.82 -1.27 -4.43
N GLU A 60 -18.13 -2.22 -5.04
CA GLU A 60 -18.72 -3.43 -5.60
C GLU A 60 -19.18 -4.43 -4.54
N ASN A 61 -18.67 -4.32 -3.32
CA ASN A 61 -18.99 -5.25 -2.23
C ASN A 61 -19.76 -4.59 -1.10
N VAL A 62 -20.37 -3.42 -1.34
CA VAL A 62 -21.05 -2.67 -0.30
C VAL A 62 -22.24 -3.44 0.30
N THR A 63 -22.90 -4.29 -0.48
CA THR A 63 -24.03 -5.10 0.00
C THR A 63 -23.60 -6.23 0.95
N GLU A 64 -22.33 -6.52 1.01
CA GLU A 64 -21.73 -7.56 1.86
C GLU A 64 -21.23 -7.02 3.20
N MET A 65 -21.58 -5.77 3.52
CA MET A 65 -21.09 -5.08 4.71
C MET A 65 -21.62 -5.62 6.04
N ILE A 66 -22.63 -6.49 6.01
CA ILE A 66 -23.26 -7.04 7.23
C ILE A 66 -22.51 -8.27 7.64
N LEU A 67 -21.31 -8.09 8.13
CA LEU A 67 -20.48 -9.25 8.46
C LEU A 67 -19.92 -9.15 9.86
N GLU A 68 -19.42 -10.27 10.34
CA GLU A 68 -18.77 -10.34 11.61
C GLU A 68 -17.67 -9.29 11.71
N PRO A 69 -17.56 -8.58 12.82
CA PRO A 69 -16.50 -7.61 13.00
C PRO A 69 -15.14 -8.30 12.96
N ILE A 70 -14.18 -7.63 12.33
CA ILE A 70 -12.80 -8.09 12.32
C ILE A 70 -12.19 -7.81 13.68
N LYS A 71 -11.51 -8.81 14.23
CA LYS A 71 -10.89 -8.71 15.56
C LYS A 71 -9.37 -8.62 15.44
N ASP A 72 -8.77 -7.93 16.41
CA ASP A 72 -7.31 -7.88 16.57
C ASP A 72 -6.57 -7.36 15.34
N PHE A 73 -7.18 -6.40 14.64
CA PHE A 73 -6.56 -5.78 13.48
C PHE A 73 -6.55 -4.27 13.68
N VAL A 74 -5.36 -3.69 13.77
CA VAL A 74 -5.18 -2.26 14.05
C VAL A 74 -4.20 -1.64 13.05
N ARG A 75 -4.23 -0.32 12.95
CA ARG A 75 -3.43 0.44 11.99
C ARG A 75 -1.97 0.59 12.40
N ALA A 76 -1.69 0.68 13.69
CA ALA A 76 -0.37 1.06 14.21
C ALA A 76 0.81 0.30 13.60
N PRO A 77 0.80 -1.05 13.46
CA PRO A 77 1.94 -1.77 12.89
C PRO A 77 2.23 -1.43 11.43
N PHE A 78 1.29 -0.80 10.74
CA PHE A 78 1.42 -0.50 9.30
C PHE A 78 1.64 0.98 9.02
N CYS A 79 1.80 1.79 10.05
CA CYS A 79 2.09 3.21 9.88
C CYS A 79 3.59 3.41 9.71
N GLU A 80 3.98 4.20 8.70
CA GLU A 80 5.37 4.50 8.40
C GLU A 80 5.57 5.99 8.23
N GLU A 81 6.75 6.47 8.64
CA GLU A 81 7.15 7.85 8.43
C GLU A 81 7.89 7.97 7.10
N CYS A 82 7.50 8.95 6.29
CA CYS A 82 8.20 9.22 5.03
C CYS A 82 8.29 10.72 4.72
N ALA A 83 8.39 11.53 5.77
CA ALA A 83 8.56 12.97 5.62
C ALA A 83 9.94 13.30 5.03
N GLY A 84 10.04 14.43 4.33
CA GLY A 84 11.30 14.90 3.79
C GLY A 84 11.74 14.25 2.48
N ALA A 85 10.81 13.61 1.76
CA ALA A 85 11.11 12.94 0.50
C ALA A 85 11.73 13.86 -0.54
N ASP A 86 11.41 15.14 -0.52
CA ASP A 86 11.92 16.14 -1.46
C ASP A 86 13.41 16.47 -1.26
N SER A 87 13.96 16.12 -0.11
CA SER A 87 15.36 16.40 0.24
C SER A 87 16.15 15.16 0.65
N MET A 88 15.60 13.97 0.50
CA MET A 88 16.30 12.72 0.81
C MET A 88 17.43 12.44 -0.16
N SER A 89 18.50 11.79 0.35
CA SER A 89 19.50 11.18 -0.53
C SER A 89 18.87 9.97 -1.23
N ALA A 90 19.51 9.52 -2.33
CA ALA A 90 19.06 8.32 -3.02
C ALA A 90 19.06 7.11 -2.10
N GLU A 91 20.07 6.98 -1.24
CA GLU A 91 20.17 5.90 -0.28
C GLU A 91 19.01 5.89 0.70
N ASP A 92 18.69 7.05 1.29
CA ASP A 92 17.57 7.17 2.23
C ASP A 92 16.23 6.94 1.54
N ALA A 93 16.07 7.42 0.31
CA ALA A 93 14.85 7.20 -0.46
C ALA A 93 14.64 5.71 -0.74
N LEU A 94 15.70 4.98 -1.14
CA LEU A 94 15.61 3.53 -1.35
C LEU A 94 15.29 2.79 -0.08
N ALA A 95 15.93 3.16 1.04
CA ALA A 95 15.65 2.53 2.33
C ALA A 95 14.20 2.73 2.75
N THR A 96 13.67 3.94 2.58
CA THR A 96 12.27 4.24 2.89
C THR A 96 11.33 3.47 1.96
N ALA A 97 11.65 3.42 0.66
CA ALA A 97 10.87 2.67 -0.31
C ALA A 97 10.77 1.18 0.07
N ARG A 98 11.87 0.59 0.53
CA ARG A 98 11.88 -0.80 1.00
C ARG A 98 10.95 -1.00 2.19
N ARG A 99 10.98 -0.09 3.15
CA ARG A 99 10.06 -0.15 4.31
C ARG A 99 8.61 -0.03 3.88
N LEU A 100 8.31 0.87 2.94
CA LEU A 100 6.94 1.02 2.44
C LEU A 100 6.45 -0.23 1.72
N GLN A 101 7.32 -0.90 0.96
CA GLN A 101 6.94 -2.14 0.29
C GLN A 101 6.74 -3.29 1.28
N GLU A 102 7.59 -3.41 2.28
CA GLU A 102 7.42 -4.41 3.33
C GLU A 102 6.13 -4.19 4.10
N ARG A 103 5.85 -2.95 4.47
CA ARG A 103 4.60 -2.57 5.12
C ARG A 103 3.40 -3.00 4.28
N ALA A 104 3.43 -2.70 2.99
CA ALA A 104 2.34 -3.02 2.08
C ALA A 104 2.11 -4.54 1.99
N VAL A 105 3.16 -5.31 1.76
CA VAL A 105 3.07 -6.77 1.69
C VAL A 105 2.48 -7.33 2.99
N ASN A 106 2.96 -6.86 4.13
CA ASN A 106 2.48 -7.31 5.43
C ASN A 106 1.03 -6.94 5.65
N TYR A 107 0.65 -5.72 5.30
CA TYR A 107 -0.74 -5.26 5.46
C TYR A 107 -1.70 -6.09 4.62
N TYR A 108 -1.42 -6.24 3.32
CA TYR A 108 -2.33 -6.95 2.42
C TYR A 108 -2.41 -8.43 2.77
N THR A 109 -1.32 -9.05 3.18
CA THR A 109 -1.32 -10.45 3.61
C THR A 109 -2.23 -10.64 4.82
N ARG A 110 -2.09 -9.80 5.83
CA ARG A 110 -2.89 -9.90 7.05
C ARG A 110 -4.33 -9.49 6.81
N ALA A 111 -4.56 -8.45 6.02
CA ALA A 111 -5.92 -8.01 5.69
C ALA A 111 -6.69 -9.09 4.93
N ALA A 112 -6.05 -9.74 3.96
CA ALA A 112 -6.67 -10.83 3.19
C ALA A 112 -7.06 -12.00 4.09
N GLU A 113 -6.22 -12.32 5.08
CA GLU A 113 -6.52 -13.36 6.05
C GLU A 113 -7.70 -13.00 6.95
N LYS A 114 -7.72 -11.76 7.43
CA LYS A 114 -8.79 -11.28 8.31
C LYS A 114 -10.15 -11.22 7.61
N ILE A 115 -10.15 -11.07 6.29
CA ILE A 115 -11.35 -10.88 5.46
C ILE A 115 -11.67 -12.11 4.61
N LYS A 116 -11.10 -13.26 4.91
CA LYS A 116 -11.28 -14.46 4.10
C LYS A 116 -12.74 -14.91 3.94
N ALA A 117 -13.64 -14.48 4.82
CA ALA A 117 -15.06 -14.73 4.70
C ALA A 117 -15.70 -14.01 3.50
N LEU A 118 -15.01 -13.01 2.92
CA LEU A 118 -15.41 -12.34 1.70
C LEU A 118 -14.39 -12.67 0.61
N PRO A 119 -14.57 -13.77 -0.14
CA PRO A 119 -13.53 -14.27 -1.06
C PRO A 119 -13.09 -13.27 -2.11
N GLU A 120 -14.01 -12.46 -2.64
CA GLU A 120 -13.65 -11.47 -3.66
C GLU A 120 -12.80 -10.33 -3.10
N VAL A 121 -13.12 -9.85 -1.91
CA VAL A 121 -12.34 -8.81 -1.22
C VAL A 121 -10.98 -9.37 -0.84
N SER A 122 -10.94 -10.56 -0.26
CA SER A 122 -9.69 -11.23 0.10
C SER A 122 -8.79 -11.40 -1.11
N ARG A 123 -9.36 -11.82 -2.25
CA ARG A 123 -8.60 -11.99 -3.50
C ARG A 123 -8.02 -10.67 -4.00
N ALA A 124 -8.81 -9.58 -3.95
CA ALA A 124 -8.35 -8.27 -4.37
C ALA A 124 -7.16 -7.81 -3.50
N LEU A 125 -7.24 -8.02 -2.18
CA LEU A 125 -6.17 -7.68 -1.26
C LEU A 125 -4.91 -8.51 -1.54
N LYS A 126 -5.07 -9.81 -1.79
CA LYS A 126 -3.94 -10.67 -2.15
C LYS A 126 -3.27 -10.22 -3.44
N THR A 127 -4.06 -9.81 -4.43
CA THR A 127 -3.54 -9.31 -5.70
C THR A 127 -2.72 -8.04 -5.50
N MET A 128 -3.21 -7.11 -4.69
CA MET A 128 -2.46 -5.90 -4.36
C MET A 128 -1.16 -6.22 -3.62
N GLY A 129 -1.22 -7.17 -2.69
CA GLY A 129 -0.02 -7.63 -1.97
C GLY A 129 1.02 -8.23 -2.91
N LYS A 130 0.60 -9.00 -3.90
CA LYS A 130 1.51 -9.58 -4.89
C LYS A 130 2.18 -8.50 -5.74
N LYS A 131 1.45 -7.47 -6.12
CA LYS A 131 2.02 -6.33 -6.86
C LYS A 131 3.11 -5.63 -6.06
N HIS A 132 2.86 -5.41 -4.77
CA HIS A 132 3.87 -4.82 -3.88
C HIS A 132 5.08 -5.74 -3.70
N ASN A 133 4.85 -7.05 -3.66
CA ASN A 133 5.96 -8.00 -3.55
C ASN A 133 6.88 -7.94 -4.77
N VAL A 134 6.30 -7.80 -5.97
CA VAL A 134 7.07 -7.61 -7.20
C VAL A 134 7.91 -6.32 -7.12
N GLN A 135 7.31 -5.23 -6.63
CA GLN A 135 8.03 -3.97 -6.44
C GLN A 135 9.15 -4.12 -5.42
N ARG A 136 8.89 -4.85 -4.33
CA ARG A 136 9.91 -5.13 -3.30
C ARG A 136 11.10 -5.88 -3.90
N GLU A 137 10.84 -6.86 -4.76
CA GLU A 137 11.90 -7.61 -5.44
C GLU A 137 12.72 -6.72 -6.37
N LYS A 138 12.09 -5.78 -7.06
CA LYS A 138 12.80 -4.81 -7.90
C LYS A 138 13.74 -3.94 -7.07
N LEU A 139 13.31 -3.53 -5.89
CA LEU A 139 14.16 -2.73 -4.98
C LEU A 139 15.31 -3.55 -4.42
N ALA A 140 15.12 -4.85 -4.21
CA ALA A 140 16.14 -5.70 -3.62
C ALA A 140 17.38 -5.87 -4.50
N VAL A 141 17.27 -5.67 -5.81
CA VAL A 141 18.39 -5.81 -6.75
C VAL A 141 19.11 -4.49 -7.07
N LEU A 142 18.73 -3.40 -6.41
CA LEU A 142 19.39 -2.10 -6.61
C LEU A 142 20.61 -1.87 -5.72
#